data_268befd83c951a4985826d4bb714f5e2
#
_entry.id   268befd83c951a4985826d4bb714f5e2
#
_cell.length_a   1.000
_cell.length_b   1.000
_cell.length_c   1.000
_cell.angle_alpha   90.00
_cell.angle_beta   90.00
_cell.angle_gamma   90.00
#
_symmetry.space_group_name_H-M   'P 1'
#
loop_
_entity.id
_entity.type
_entity.pdbx_description
1 polymer ?
#
loop_
_entity_poly.entity_id
_entity_poly.type
_entity_poly.pdbx_seq_one_letter_code
_entity_poly.pdbx_strand_id
1 'polypeptide(L)'
;MRYGLPYKGSKNGIAKWLVDELPKAEIFVDLFFGGGAVTHRAMISRKYKQFIVNDIDARLPKLFVDCANGKYTVENHPEWITREEFNAKKNDDAYIALVWSFGNNGKDYLYGADIEDMKHAYHKAVYEGDIDALKPYGYKLSKSFSGGYTGDIWTIRDR
;
A
#
# COMPACT_ATOMS: atom_id res chain seq x y z
N MET A 1 -6.95 -13.30 -4.00
CA MET A 1 -5.64 -12.79 -3.53
C MET A 1 -5.23 -11.61 -4.41
N ARG A 2 -4.65 -10.57 -3.83
CA ARG A 2 -4.06 -9.45 -4.59
C ARG A 2 -2.56 -9.68 -4.74
N TYR A 3 -2.02 -9.31 -5.90
CA TYR A 3 -0.60 -9.47 -6.23
C TYR A 3 0.06 -8.11 -6.42
N GLY A 4 1.36 -8.02 -6.05
CA GLY A 4 2.16 -6.82 -6.26
C GLY A 4 1.82 -5.64 -5.33
N LEU A 5 2.34 -4.49 -5.70
CA LEU A 5 2.15 -3.21 -5.01
C LEU A 5 0.79 -2.59 -5.40
N PRO A 6 0.22 -1.71 -4.57
CA PRO A 6 -0.89 -0.86 -4.97
C PRO A 6 -0.40 0.10 -6.07
N TYR A 7 -0.91 -0.05 -7.28
CA TYR A 7 -0.42 0.67 -8.45
C TYR A 7 -1.54 0.95 -9.44
N LYS A 8 -1.64 2.19 -9.92
CA LYS A 8 -2.63 2.58 -10.92
C LYS A 8 -2.31 1.85 -12.24
N GLY A 9 -3.26 1.10 -12.76
CA GLY A 9 -3.05 0.26 -13.96
C GLY A 9 -2.46 -1.12 -13.67
N SER A 10 -2.44 -1.55 -12.40
CA SER A 10 -2.01 -2.90 -12.02
C SER A 10 -2.74 -3.97 -12.82
N LYS A 11 -1.99 -4.99 -13.28
CA LYS A 11 -2.53 -6.16 -14.00
C LYS A 11 -3.07 -7.24 -13.06
N ASN A 12 -3.41 -6.88 -11.82
CA ASN A 12 -3.85 -7.81 -10.78
C ASN A 12 -5.00 -8.72 -11.23
N GLY A 13 -5.98 -8.16 -11.96
CA GLY A 13 -7.15 -8.90 -12.42
C GLY A 13 -6.85 -10.00 -13.44
N ILE A 14 -5.75 -9.86 -14.20
CA ILE A 14 -5.37 -10.82 -15.25
C ILE A 14 -4.07 -11.57 -14.94
N ALA A 15 -3.35 -11.23 -13.87
CA ALA A 15 -2.04 -11.79 -13.57
C ALA A 15 -2.06 -13.32 -13.45
N LYS A 16 -3.12 -13.88 -12.85
CA LYS A 16 -3.27 -15.34 -12.75
C LYS A 16 -3.38 -15.99 -14.12
N TRP A 17 -4.33 -15.52 -14.92
CA TRP A 17 -4.55 -16.05 -16.27
C TRP A 17 -3.27 -15.96 -17.12
N LEU A 18 -2.66 -14.78 -17.15
CA LEU A 18 -1.45 -14.54 -17.93
C LEU A 18 -0.30 -15.51 -17.56
N VAL A 19 -0.04 -15.70 -16.27
CA VAL A 19 1.00 -16.60 -15.81
C VAL A 19 0.64 -18.07 -16.05
N ASP A 20 -0.63 -18.43 -15.99
CA ASP A 20 -1.07 -19.80 -16.26
C ASP A 20 -0.83 -20.18 -17.73
N GLU A 21 -1.02 -19.25 -18.69
CA GLU A 21 -0.74 -19.44 -20.13
C GLU A 21 0.77 -19.49 -20.47
N LEU A 22 1.61 -18.85 -19.67
CA LEU A 22 3.06 -18.85 -19.94
C LEU A 22 3.71 -20.22 -19.67
N PRO A 23 4.68 -20.65 -20.50
CA PRO A 23 5.39 -21.90 -20.28
C PRO A 23 6.26 -21.86 -19.02
N LYS A 24 6.67 -23.04 -18.55
CA LYS A 24 7.74 -23.14 -17.56
C LYS A 24 9.07 -22.77 -18.21
N ALA A 25 9.88 -22.02 -17.48
CA ALA A 25 11.23 -21.65 -17.88
C ALA A 25 12.13 -21.50 -16.63
N GLU A 26 13.41 -21.37 -16.85
CA GLU A 26 14.35 -21.12 -15.75
C GLU A 26 14.28 -19.67 -15.29
N ILE A 27 14.18 -18.73 -16.22
CA ILE A 27 14.18 -17.29 -15.98
C ILE A 27 12.85 -16.71 -16.42
N PHE A 28 12.27 -15.87 -15.57
CA PHE A 28 11.16 -15.00 -15.90
C PHE A 28 11.65 -13.55 -16.06
N VAL A 29 11.33 -12.93 -17.18
CA VAL A 29 11.73 -11.55 -17.48
C VAL A 29 10.48 -10.69 -17.58
N ASP A 30 10.39 -9.64 -16.73
CA ASP A 30 9.31 -8.65 -16.75
C ASP A 30 9.91 -7.27 -17.09
N LEU A 31 9.72 -6.84 -18.32
CA LEU A 31 10.30 -5.60 -18.84
C LEU A 31 9.51 -4.36 -18.43
N PHE A 32 8.27 -4.52 -18.01
CA PHE A 32 7.35 -3.45 -17.64
C PHE A 32 6.70 -3.75 -16.30
N PHE A 33 7.53 -3.81 -15.26
CA PHE A 33 7.18 -4.32 -13.94
C PHE A 33 5.98 -3.63 -13.30
N GLY A 34 5.89 -2.29 -13.39
CA GLY A 34 4.84 -1.50 -12.75
C GLY A 34 4.72 -1.83 -11.25
N GLY A 35 3.53 -2.21 -10.80
CA GLY A 35 3.34 -2.69 -9.43
C GLY A 35 3.74 -4.15 -9.19
N GLY A 36 4.31 -4.84 -10.17
CA GLY A 36 4.82 -6.21 -10.02
C GLY A 36 3.76 -7.30 -9.87
N ALA A 37 2.52 -7.05 -10.27
CA ALA A 37 1.44 -8.02 -10.07
C ALA A 37 1.68 -9.34 -10.83
N VAL A 38 2.20 -9.27 -12.06
CA VAL A 38 2.50 -10.45 -12.89
C VAL A 38 3.69 -11.20 -12.32
N THR A 39 4.77 -10.49 -12.03
CA THR A 39 5.98 -11.08 -11.41
C THR A 39 5.65 -11.76 -10.08
N HIS A 40 4.89 -11.11 -9.19
CA HIS A 40 4.49 -11.71 -7.91
C HIS A 40 3.68 -13.01 -8.13
N ARG A 41 2.74 -13.00 -9.07
CA ARG A 41 2.00 -14.23 -9.43
C ARG A 41 2.92 -15.30 -10.02
N ALA A 42 3.91 -14.91 -10.83
CA ALA A 42 4.90 -15.82 -11.40
C ALA A 42 5.76 -16.46 -10.31
N MET A 43 6.20 -15.72 -9.30
CA MET A 43 6.92 -16.23 -8.12
C MET A 43 6.10 -17.31 -7.40
N ILE A 44 4.82 -17.03 -7.12
CA ILE A 44 3.93 -17.97 -6.44
C ILE A 44 3.68 -19.24 -7.29
N SER A 45 3.73 -19.14 -8.62
CA SER A 45 3.46 -20.27 -9.52
C SER A 45 4.48 -21.38 -9.46
N ARG A 46 5.69 -21.09 -8.98
CA ARG A 46 6.86 -21.98 -8.99
C ARG A 46 7.25 -22.51 -10.38
N LYS A 47 6.83 -21.80 -11.44
CA LYS A 47 7.20 -22.14 -12.83
C LYS A 47 8.63 -21.72 -13.18
N TYR A 48 9.19 -20.77 -12.40
CA TYR A 48 10.46 -20.10 -12.67
C TYR A 48 11.36 -20.14 -11.44
N LYS A 49 12.68 -20.09 -11.65
CA LYS A 49 13.70 -20.10 -10.60
C LYS A 49 14.33 -18.72 -10.38
N GLN A 50 14.44 -17.96 -11.45
CA GLN A 50 15.07 -16.65 -11.44
C GLN A 50 14.11 -15.59 -12.02
N PHE A 51 14.23 -14.36 -11.54
CA PHE A 51 13.39 -13.25 -11.96
C PHE A 51 14.26 -12.04 -12.29
N ILE A 52 14.09 -11.53 -13.50
CA ILE A 52 14.70 -10.28 -13.94
C ILE A 52 13.56 -9.31 -14.17
N VAL A 53 13.60 -8.18 -13.48
CA VAL A 53 12.54 -7.16 -13.56
C VAL A 53 13.13 -5.83 -13.96
N ASN A 54 12.38 -5.10 -14.78
CA ASN A 54 12.74 -3.77 -15.24
C ASN A 54 11.50 -2.88 -15.26
N ASP A 55 11.69 -1.61 -14.95
CA ASP A 55 10.70 -0.55 -15.16
C ASP A 55 11.42 0.76 -15.45
N ILE A 56 10.75 1.69 -16.14
CA ILE A 56 11.28 3.04 -16.34
C ILE A 56 11.41 3.77 -15.01
N ASP A 57 10.54 3.45 -14.04
CA ASP A 57 10.66 3.89 -12.65
C ASP A 57 11.34 2.81 -11.81
N ALA A 58 12.67 2.87 -11.76
CA ALA A 58 13.50 1.92 -11.00
C ALA A 58 13.15 1.84 -9.51
N ARG A 59 12.41 2.82 -8.96
CA ARG A 59 11.95 2.81 -7.56
C ARG A 59 10.92 1.72 -7.30
N LEU A 60 10.13 1.33 -8.32
CA LEU A 60 9.06 0.33 -8.18
C LEU A 60 9.60 -1.07 -7.87
N PRO A 61 10.54 -1.63 -8.65
CA PRO A 61 11.18 -2.90 -8.29
C PRO A 61 11.85 -2.85 -6.91
N LYS A 62 12.52 -1.74 -6.59
CA LYS A 62 13.15 -1.56 -5.27
C LYS A 62 12.12 -1.60 -4.15
N LEU A 63 11.00 -0.87 -4.27
CA LEU A 63 9.93 -0.88 -3.28
C LEU A 63 9.35 -2.29 -3.09
N PHE A 64 9.17 -3.02 -4.18
CA PHE A 64 8.67 -4.40 -4.11
C PHE A 64 9.61 -5.30 -3.29
N VAL A 65 10.91 -5.19 -3.51
CA VAL A 65 11.93 -5.93 -2.73
C VAL A 65 11.94 -5.47 -1.27
N ASP A 66 11.88 -4.16 -1.01
CA ASP A 66 11.80 -3.61 0.35
C ASP A 66 10.58 -4.18 1.11
N CYS A 67 9.42 -4.27 0.46
CA CYS A 67 8.22 -4.88 1.04
C CYS A 67 8.40 -6.38 1.31
N ALA A 68 8.98 -7.11 0.35
CA ALA A 68 9.22 -8.55 0.49
C ALA A 68 10.21 -8.86 1.63
N ASN A 69 11.13 -7.95 1.91
CA ASN A 69 12.08 -8.04 3.01
C ASN A 69 11.53 -7.52 4.35
N GLY A 70 10.25 -7.16 4.42
CA GLY A 70 9.61 -6.75 5.67
C GLY A 70 9.91 -5.32 6.14
N LYS A 71 10.37 -4.44 5.24
CA LYS A 71 10.60 -3.03 5.57
C LYS A 71 9.29 -2.31 5.96
N TYR A 72 8.19 -2.72 5.37
CA TYR A 72 6.86 -2.16 5.64
C TYR A 72 5.94 -3.29 6.11
N THR A 73 5.67 -3.34 7.41
CA THR A 73 4.77 -4.30 8.07
C THR A 73 3.73 -3.56 8.89
N VAL A 74 2.79 -4.30 9.49
CA VAL A 74 1.80 -3.73 10.42
C VAL A 74 2.49 -3.17 11.67
N GLU A 75 3.55 -3.82 12.12
CA GLU A 75 4.32 -3.42 13.30
C GLU A 75 5.29 -2.29 12.99
N ASN A 76 5.71 -2.18 11.74
CA ASN A 76 6.64 -1.15 11.25
C ASN A 76 5.96 -0.29 10.19
N HIS A 77 4.75 0.21 10.54
CA HIS A 77 4.04 1.15 9.67
C HIS A 77 4.71 2.52 9.72
N PRO A 78 4.73 3.25 8.60
CA PRO A 78 5.29 4.59 8.60
C PRO A 78 4.40 5.56 9.36
N GLU A 79 5.04 6.58 9.90
CA GLU A 79 4.37 7.74 10.46
C GLU A 79 3.43 8.39 9.44
N TRP A 80 2.55 9.24 9.96
CA TRP A 80 1.71 10.07 9.10
C TRP A 80 2.57 10.93 8.18
N ILE A 81 2.25 10.91 6.89
CA ILE A 81 2.90 11.77 5.89
C ILE A 81 1.98 12.94 5.59
N THR A 82 2.44 14.13 5.87
CA THR A 82 1.69 15.37 5.57
C THR A 82 1.67 15.65 4.06
N ARG A 83 0.78 16.53 3.64
CA ARG A 83 0.69 16.98 2.25
C ARG A 83 1.99 17.63 1.75
N GLU A 84 2.64 18.41 2.62
CA GLU A 84 3.92 19.07 2.34
C GLU A 84 5.01 18.02 2.16
N GLU A 85 5.10 17.05 3.05
CA GLU A 85 6.07 15.95 2.96
C GLU A 85 5.83 15.08 1.74
N PHE A 86 4.56 14.78 1.42
CA PHE A 86 4.22 14.07 0.21
C PHE A 86 4.73 14.82 -1.03
N ASN A 87 4.44 16.11 -1.15
CA ASN A 87 4.90 16.90 -2.30
C ASN A 87 6.41 17.03 -2.37
N ALA A 88 7.10 17.07 -1.24
CA ALA A 88 8.56 17.14 -1.18
C ALA A 88 9.23 15.80 -1.57
N LYS A 89 8.63 14.66 -1.20
CA LYS A 89 9.29 13.34 -1.27
C LYS A 89 8.75 12.42 -2.37
N LYS A 90 7.57 12.68 -2.94
CA LYS A 90 6.91 11.77 -3.88
C LYS A 90 7.72 11.44 -5.13
N ASN A 91 8.66 12.30 -5.54
CA ASN A 91 9.50 12.04 -6.70
C ASN A 91 10.67 11.11 -6.40
N ASP A 92 11.09 11.01 -5.14
CA ASP A 92 12.26 10.25 -4.72
C ASP A 92 11.88 8.96 -3.99
N ASP A 93 10.73 8.92 -3.33
CA ASP A 93 10.25 7.79 -2.54
C ASP A 93 9.00 7.16 -3.15
N ALA A 94 9.14 5.94 -3.68
CA ALA A 94 8.02 5.21 -4.28
C ALA A 94 6.94 4.80 -3.28
N TYR A 95 7.29 4.53 -2.00
CA TYR A 95 6.31 4.23 -0.98
C TYR A 95 5.39 5.43 -0.75
N ILE A 96 5.99 6.60 -0.54
CA ILE A 96 5.24 7.85 -0.38
C ILE A 96 4.40 8.12 -1.63
N ALA A 97 4.99 8.03 -2.82
CA ALA A 97 4.29 8.26 -4.06
C ALA A 97 3.07 7.36 -4.25
N LEU A 98 3.17 6.06 -3.95
CA LEU A 98 2.08 5.13 -4.21
C LEU A 98 1.06 5.04 -3.08
N VAL A 99 1.53 4.96 -1.83
CA VAL A 99 0.64 4.70 -0.70
C VAL A 99 -0.09 5.97 -0.25
N TRP A 100 0.59 7.11 -0.31
CA TRP A 100 0.05 8.39 0.12
C TRP A 100 -0.53 9.24 -1.03
N SER A 101 -0.87 8.60 -2.16
CA SER A 101 -1.53 9.28 -3.27
C SER A 101 -2.93 8.75 -3.55
N PHE A 102 -3.80 9.65 -4.00
CA PHE A 102 -5.17 9.31 -4.39
C PHE A 102 -5.18 8.33 -5.58
N GLY A 103 -5.83 7.19 -5.39
CA GLY A 103 -5.87 6.14 -6.42
C GLY A 103 -4.50 5.57 -6.80
N ASN A 104 -3.50 5.68 -5.92
CA ASN A 104 -2.12 5.22 -6.13
C ASN A 104 -1.51 5.79 -7.42
N ASN A 105 -1.79 7.06 -7.71
CA ASN A 105 -1.39 7.71 -8.96
C ASN A 105 -0.01 8.39 -8.89
N GLY A 106 0.57 8.51 -7.70
CA GLY A 106 1.87 9.15 -7.45
C GLY A 106 1.90 10.66 -7.65
N LYS A 107 0.75 11.32 -7.83
CA LYS A 107 0.67 12.75 -8.17
C LYS A 107 -0.07 13.57 -7.12
N ASP A 108 -1.27 13.15 -6.81
CA ASP A 108 -2.20 13.87 -5.95
C ASP A 108 -2.19 13.26 -4.55
N TYR A 109 -2.14 14.08 -3.52
CA TYR A 109 -2.15 13.62 -2.13
C TYR A 109 -3.41 12.83 -1.82
N LEU A 110 -3.29 11.86 -0.91
CA LEU A 110 -4.32 10.86 -0.62
C LEU A 110 -5.65 11.46 -0.16
N TYR A 111 -5.61 12.53 0.60
CA TYR A 111 -6.79 13.13 1.22
C TYR A 111 -7.10 14.52 0.68
N GLY A 112 -8.38 14.87 0.57
CA GLY A 112 -8.83 16.25 0.37
C GLY A 112 -8.50 17.11 1.59
N ALA A 113 -8.28 18.40 1.39
CA ALA A 113 -7.93 19.31 2.47
C ALA A 113 -9.04 19.42 3.55
N ASP A 114 -10.29 19.24 3.14
CA ASP A 114 -11.49 19.28 4.00
C ASP A 114 -11.60 18.09 4.97
N ILE A 115 -10.95 16.97 4.67
CA ILE A 115 -11.01 15.75 5.49
C ILE A 115 -9.67 15.35 6.08
N GLU A 116 -8.59 16.04 5.76
CA GLU A 116 -7.23 15.67 6.15
C GLU A 116 -7.06 15.56 7.67
N ASP A 117 -7.52 16.58 8.41
CA ASP A 117 -7.43 16.59 9.86
C ASP A 117 -8.19 15.44 10.52
N MET A 118 -9.39 15.14 10.01
CA MET A 118 -10.17 14.00 10.47
C MET A 118 -9.46 12.67 10.17
N LYS A 119 -8.84 12.54 9.00
CA LYS A 119 -8.07 11.32 8.63
C LYS A 119 -6.82 11.18 9.49
N HIS A 120 -6.15 12.28 9.83
CA HIS A 120 -5.03 12.26 10.77
C HIS A 120 -5.48 11.81 12.17
N ALA A 121 -6.63 12.32 12.66
CA ALA A 121 -7.20 11.84 13.92
C ALA A 121 -7.50 10.33 13.90
N TYR A 122 -8.01 9.80 12.79
CA TYR A 122 -8.17 8.35 12.60
C TYR A 122 -6.84 7.61 12.66
N HIS A 123 -5.82 8.13 12.00
CA HIS A 123 -4.49 7.53 12.03
C HIS A 123 -3.95 7.44 13.47
N LYS A 124 -4.05 8.53 14.24
CA LYS A 124 -3.65 8.55 15.66
C LYS A 124 -4.42 7.52 16.48
N ALA A 125 -5.74 7.45 16.30
CA ALA A 125 -6.56 6.50 17.03
C ALA A 125 -6.17 5.04 16.72
N VAL A 126 -5.87 4.72 15.46
CA VAL A 126 -5.57 3.35 15.01
C VAL A 126 -4.15 2.93 15.36
N TYR A 127 -3.17 3.79 15.11
CA TYR A 127 -1.76 3.41 15.18
C TYR A 127 -1.08 3.85 16.48
N GLU A 128 -1.54 4.95 17.08
CA GLU A 128 -0.96 5.48 18.31
C GLU A 128 -1.83 5.18 19.54
N GLY A 129 -3.06 4.65 19.33
CA GLY A 129 -4.02 4.40 20.40
C GLY A 129 -4.66 5.68 20.98
N ASP A 130 -4.46 6.83 20.33
CA ASP A 130 -5.06 8.11 20.75
C ASP A 130 -6.51 8.23 20.27
N ILE A 131 -7.40 7.55 20.98
CA ILE A 131 -8.82 7.51 20.69
C ILE A 131 -9.47 8.90 20.89
N ASP A 132 -8.92 9.69 21.79
CA ASP A 132 -9.43 11.01 22.13
C ASP A 132 -9.31 12.00 20.96
N ALA A 133 -8.37 11.76 20.04
CA ALA A 133 -8.25 12.53 18.81
C ALA A 133 -9.52 12.55 17.95
N LEU A 134 -10.40 11.54 18.08
CA LEU A 134 -11.65 11.46 17.33
C LEU A 134 -12.83 12.22 17.95
N LYS A 135 -12.72 12.66 19.21
CA LYS A 135 -13.81 13.37 19.91
C LYS A 135 -14.29 14.64 19.20
N PRO A 136 -13.42 15.50 18.64
CA PRO A 136 -13.84 16.71 17.93
C PRO A 136 -14.73 16.43 16.72
N TYR A 137 -14.63 15.24 16.14
CA TYR A 137 -15.38 14.81 14.95
C TYR A 137 -16.68 14.06 15.29
N GLY A 138 -17.07 14.03 16.57
CA GLY A 138 -18.35 13.44 17.02
C GLY A 138 -18.34 11.93 17.16
N TYR A 139 -17.20 11.27 17.03
CA TYR A 139 -17.10 9.81 17.21
C TYR A 139 -17.11 9.44 18.70
N LYS A 140 -17.95 8.45 19.04
CA LYS A 140 -17.94 7.82 20.36
C LYS A 140 -17.51 6.37 20.20
N LEU A 141 -16.42 6.03 20.85
CA LEU A 141 -15.95 4.64 20.89
C LEU A 141 -16.63 3.89 22.03
N SER A 142 -17.00 2.64 21.81
CA SER A 142 -17.47 1.79 22.90
C SER A 142 -16.29 1.38 23.77
N LYS A 143 -16.53 1.14 25.07
CA LYS A 143 -15.50 0.72 26.03
C LYS A 143 -14.81 -0.63 25.72
N SER A 144 -15.24 -1.31 24.67
CA SER A 144 -14.70 -2.60 24.23
C SER A 144 -13.57 -2.50 23.19
N PHE A 145 -13.05 -1.31 22.96
CA PHE A 145 -11.90 -1.14 22.08
C PHE A 145 -10.63 -1.64 22.75
N SER A 146 -10.28 -2.88 22.48
CA SER A 146 -8.98 -3.46 22.82
C SER A 146 -8.10 -3.36 21.59
N GLY A 147 -7.15 -2.41 21.59
CA GLY A 147 -6.34 -2.06 20.46
C GLY A 147 -5.72 -3.25 19.71
N GLY A 148 -6.16 -3.45 18.53
CA GLY A 148 -5.62 -4.40 17.56
C GLY A 148 -6.21 -4.08 16.19
N TYR A 149 -5.39 -4.03 15.21
CA TYR A 149 -5.66 -3.71 13.80
C TYR A 149 -6.82 -4.51 13.16
N THR A 150 -7.41 -5.50 13.84
CA THR A 150 -8.21 -6.53 13.23
C THR A 150 -9.70 -6.52 13.54
N GLY A 151 -10.21 -5.68 14.42
CA GLY A 151 -11.61 -5.93 14.79
C GLY A 151 -12.48 -4.71 15.03
N ASP A 152 -11.99 -3.76 15.76
CA ASP A 152 -12.88 -2.88 16.49
C ASP A 152 -13.16 -1.52 15.82
N ILE A 153 -12.51 -1.21 14.68
CA ILE A 153 -12.79 0.01 13.89
C ILE A 153 -14.23 0.06 13.41
N TRP A 154 -14.88 -1.11 13.24
CA TRP A 154 -16.27 -1.21 12.82
C TRP A 154 -17.29 -0.79 13.88
N THR A 155 -16.87 -0.54 15.12
CA THR A 155 -17.73 -0.04 16.19
C THR A 155 -17.77 1.48 16.29
N ILE A 156 -17.04 2.18 15.46
CA ILE A 156 -17.15 3.64 15.33
C ILE A 156 -18.47 3.92 14.59
N ARG A 157 -19.47 4.41 15.31
CA ARG A 157 -20.75 4.79 14.72
C ARG A 157 -20.80 6.31 14.57
N ASP A 158 -21.11 6.75 13.36
CA ASP A 158 -21.52 8.13 13.10
C ASP A 158 -22.77 8.46 13.92
N ARG A 159 -22.86 9.68 14.38
CA ARG A 159 -24.07 10.26 14.94
C ARG A 159 -24.85 11.01 13.88
#